data_f09a794a87d12950a30eb44b04d4015a
#
_entry.id   f09a794a87d12950a30eb44b04d4015a
#
_cell.length_a   1.000
_cell.length_b   1.000
_cell.length_c   1.000
_cell.angle_alpha   90.00
_cell.angle_beta   90.00
_cell.angle_gamma   90.00
#
_symmetry.space_group_name_H-M   'P 1'
#
loop_
_entity.id
_entity.type
_entity.pdbx_description
1 polymer ?
#
loop_
_entity_poly.entity_id
_entity_poly.type
_entity_poly.pdbx_seq_one_letter_code
_entity_poly.pdbx_strand_id
1 'polypeptide(L)'
;NCSNNYGPYQHIEKFIPRQITNILSGIKPKLYGEGKNVRDWIHTNDHSTGVWAILTKGRIGETYLIGADGEKNNKEVLELILEKMGQPKDAYDRVTDRAGHDLRYAIDSTKLREELGWEPQFTNFEAGLEDTIKWYTDNQDWWKAEKEAVEANYAKTQKVLK
;
A
#
# COMPACT_ATOMS: atom_id res chain seq x y z
N ASN A 1 -2.71 -4.57 16.05
CA ASN A 1 -1.78 -4.63 14.91
C ASN A 1 -2.58 -4.72 13.60
N CYS A 2 -2.01 -4.20 12.50
CA CYS A 2 -2.70 -4.22 11.21
C CYS A 2 -1.77 -4.62 10.07
N SER A 3 -2.35 -5.05 8.94
CA SER A 3 -1.66 -5.31 7.69
C SER A 3 -1.29 -4.03 6.93
N ASN A 4 -0.76 -4.15 5.72
CA ASN A 4 -0.30 -3.01 4.93
C ASN A 4 -1.48 -2.19 4.40
N ASN A 5 -1.59 -0.95 4.86
CA ASN A 5 -2.63 -0.04 4.43
C ASN A 5 -2.36 0.54 3.04
N TYR A 6 -3.42 0.80 2.28
CA TYR A 6 -3.43 1.61 1.07
C TYR A 6 -4.73 2.43 1.02
N GLY A 7 -4.73 3.52 0.26
CA GLY A 7 -5.90 4.39 0.15
C GLY A 7 -5.54 5.87 0.21
N PRO A 8 -6.55 6.74 0.30
CA PRO A 8 -6.37 8.19 0.43
C PRO A 8 -5.51 8.61 1.63
N TYR A 9 -4.88 9.76 1.54
CA TYR A 9 -4.11 10.43 2.61
C TYR A 9 -2.88 9.68 3.12
N GLN A 10 -2.45 8.58 2.48
CA GLN A 10 -1.23 7.91 2.87
C GLN A 10 -0.01 8.69 2.37
N HIS A 11 1.00 8.87 3.23
CA HIS A 11 2.23 9.59 2.89
C HIS A 11 2.92 8.99 1.67
N ILE A 12 3.37 9.85 0.75
CA ILE A 12 3.89 9.48 -0.57
C ILE A 12 5.24 8.75 -0.55
N GLU A 13 5.87 8.56 0.60
CA GLU A 13 7.02 7.66 0.75
C GLU A 13 6.60 6.17 0.74
N LYS A 14 5.35 5.85 1.07
CA LYS A 14 4.87 4.47 1.12
C LYS A 14 4.71 3.89 -0.28
N PHE A 15 4.76 2.55 -0.40
CA PHE A 15 4.92 1.88 -1.69
C PHE A 15 3.87 2.29 -2.73
N ILE A 16 2.58 2.09 -2.47
CA ILE A 16 1.51 2.37 -3.44
C ILE A 16 1.44 3.86 -3.81
N PRO A 17 1.33 4.81 -2.85
CA PRO A 17 1.27 6.22 -3.21
C PRO A 17 2.54 6.73 -3.88
N ARG A 18 3.71 6.20 -3.54
CA ARG A 18 4.96 6.57 -4.21
C ARG A 18 4.93 6.22 -5.69
N GLN A 19 4.50 5.00 -6.04
CA GLN A 19 4.47 4.57 -7.44
C GLN A 19 3.44 5.38 -8.24
N ILE A 20 2.26 5.63 -7.67
CA ILE A 20 1.24 6.48 -8.30
C ILE A 20 1.78 7.89 -8.55
N THR A 21 2.33 8.53 -7.52
CA THR A 21 2.86 9.90 -7.63
C THR A 21 4.11 9.99 -8.50
N ASN A 22 4.91 8.92 -8.60
CA ASN A 22 6.01 8.83 -9.57
C ASN A 22 5.47 8.94 -10.99
N ILE A 23 4.47 8.12 -11.35
CA ILE A 23 3.87 8.13 -12.69
C ILE A 23 3.28 9.52 -13.00
N LEU A 24 2.52 10.10 -12.06
CA LEU A 24 1.94 11.44 -12.21
C LEU A 24 2.99 12.55 -12.36
N SER A 25 4.20 12.32 -11.88
CA SER A 25 5.34 13.26 -11.97
C SER A 25 6.29 12.95 -13.15
N GLY A 26 5.97 11.99 -14.01
CA GLY A 26 6.84 11.57 -15.10
C GLY A 26 8.10 10.81 -14.65
N ILE A 27 8.11 10.30 -13.43
CA ILE A 27 9.21 9.51 -12.84
C ILE A 27 8.88 8.03 -13.00
N LYS A 28 9.84 7.22 -13.46
CA LYS A 28 9.65 5.77 -13.49
C LYS A 28 9.41 5.20 -12.09
N PRO A 29 8.36 4.40 -11.89
CA PRO A 29 8.14 3.64 -10.67
C PRO A 29 9.35 2.77 -10.29
N LYS A 30 9.46 2.41 -9.02
CA LYS A 30 10.61 1.68 -8.47
C LYS A 30 10.15 0.36 -7.83
N LEU A 31 10.73 -0.75 -8.28
CA LEU A 31 10.51 -2.08 -7.73
C LEU A 31 11.74 -2.53 -6.94
N TYR A 32 11.56 -2.89 -5.66
CA TYR A 32 12.62 -3.45 -4.83
C TYR A 32 12.96 -4.88 -5.26
N GLY A 33 14.22 -5.12 -5.61
CA GLY A 33 14.70 -6.43 -6.01
C GLY A 33 13.86 -7.04 -7.14
N GLU A 34 13.32 -8.22 -6.91
CA GLU A 34 12.42 -8.92 -7.87
C GLU A 34 10.93 -8.69 -7.58
N GLY A 35 10.60 -7.94 -6.51
CA GLY A 35 9.22 -7.66 -6.13
C GLY A 35 8.43 -8.86 -5.59
N LYS A 36 9.11 -9.91 -5.15
CA LYS A 36 8.50 -11.15 -4.63
C LYS A 36 7.92 -11.02 -3.22
N ASN A 37 8.20 -9.91 -2.53
CA ASN A 37 7.73 -9.67 -1.18
C ASN A 37 6.21 -9.58 -1.15
N VAL A 38 5.57 -10.47 -0.40
CA VAL A 38 4.11 -10.56 -0.27
C VAL A 38 3.64 -9.74 0.93
N ARG A 39 2.55 -8.99 0.73
CA ARG A 39 1.87 -8.21 1.77
C ARG A 39 0.37 -8.46 1.70
N ASP A 40 -0.27 -8.48 2.85
CA ASP A 40 -1.71 -8.35 2.96
C ASP A 40 -2.06 -6.85 2.87
N TRP A 41 -2.87 -6.49 1.89
CA TRP A 41 -3.25 -5.11 1.60
C TRP A 41 -4.66 -4.82 2.08
N ILE A 42 -4.80 -3.86 3.00
CA ILE A 42 -6.08 -3.41 3.53
C ILE A 42 -6.34 -1.95 3.17
N HIS A 43 -7.55 -1.65 2.74
CA HIS A 43 -7.95 -0.26 2.50
C HIS A 43 -8.04 0.54 3.80
N THR A 44 -7.63 1.81 3.77
CA THR A 44 -7.61 2.68 4.97
C THR A 44 -8.97 2.82 5.66
N ASN A 45 -10.07 2.79 4.90
CA ASN A 45 -11.41 2.81 5.48
C ASN A 45 -11.72 1.55 6.27
N ASP A 46 -11.33 0.37 5.77
CA ASP A 46 -11.51 -0.90 6.47
C ASP A 46 -10.66 -0.95 7.74
N HIS A 47 -9.42 -0.47 7.65
CA HIS A 47 -8.58 -0.32 8.84
C HIS A 47 -9.26 0.58 9.89
N SER A 48 -9.79 1.73 9.47
CA SER A 48 -10.44 2.69 10.38
C SER A 48 -11.71 2.13 11.01
N THR A 49 -12.54 1.40 10.25
CA THR A 49 -13.73 0.72 10.80
C THR A 49 -13.36 -0.41 11.74
N GLY A 50 -12.26 -1.14 11.47
CA GLY A 50 -11.71 -2.15 12.38
C GLY A 50 -11.25 -1.55 13.70
N VAL A 51 -10.51 -0.44 13.66
CA VAL A 51 -10.11 0.31 14.86
C VAL A 51 -11.33 0.79 15.64
N TRP A 52 -12.35 1.31 14.97
CA TRP A 52 -13.59 1.74 15.60
C TRP A 52 -14.34 0.60 16.28
N ALA A 53 -14.43 -0.57 15.61
CA ALA A 53 -15.04 -1.76 16.23
C ALA A 53 -14.30 -2.19 17.49
N ILE A 54 -12.96 -2.18 17.47
CA ILE A 54 -12.13 -2.52 18.63
C ILE A 54 -12.35 -1.52 19.77
N LEU A 55 -12.34 -0.22 19.46
CA LEU A 55 -12.50 0.85 20.45
C LEU A 55 -13.86 0.78 21.16
N THR A 56 -14.93 0.44 20.42
CA THR A 56 -16.30 0.49 20.93
C THR A 56 -16.81 -0.83 21.50
N LYS A 57 -16.26 -1.98 21.06
CA LYS A 57 -16.75 -3.32 21.40
C LYS A 57 -15.64 -4.27 21.89
N GLY A 58 -14.38 -3.91 21.71
CA GLY A 58 -13.25 -4.75 22.07
C GLY A 58 -13.16 -4.97 23.59
N ARG A 59 -12.64 -6.12 23.96
CA ARG A 59 -12.36 -6.42 25.39
C ARG A 59 -11.08 -5.71 25.84
N ILE A 60 -11.14 -5.07 26.99
CA ILE A 60 -9.98 -4.38 27.58
C ILE A 60 -8.84 -5.38 27.85
N GLY A 61 -7.63 -5.03 27.48
CA GLY A 61 -6.43 -5.87 27.63
C GLY A 61 -6.20 -6.88 26.52
N GLU A 62 -7.12 -7.01 25.55
CA GLU A 62 -6.99 -7.94 24.44
C GLU A 62 -6.29 -7.30 23.23
N THR A 63 -5.59 -8.13 22.48
CA THR A 63 -5.00 -7.76 21.19
C THR A 63 -5.88 -8.23 20.05
N TYR A 64 -6.15 -7.33 19.11
CA TYR A 64 -6.85 -7.64 17.86
C TYR A 64 -5.94 -7.36 16.65
N LEU A 65 -6.09 -8.19 15.63
CA LEU A 65 -5.38 -8.07 14.36
C LEU A 65 -6.37 -7.63 13.29
N ILE A 66 -5.96 -6.66 12.46
CA ILE A 66 -6.79 -6.07 11.40
C ILE A 66 -6.15 -6.39 10.05
N GLY A 67 -6.75 -7.26 9.27
CA GLY A 67 -6.31 -7.69 7.95
C GLY A 67 -7.49 -7.95 7.01
N ALA A 68 -7.24 -8.01 5.71
CA ALA A 68 -8.28 -8.13 4.69
C ALA A 68 -8.17 -9.38 3.81
N ASP A 69 -7.25 -10.29 4.12
CA ASP A 69 -6.93 -11.48 3.30
C ASP A 69 -6.57 -11.13 1.84
N GLY A 70 -6.02 -9.93 1.64
CA GLY A 70 -5.68 -9.33 0.35
C GLY A 70 -4.22 -9.53 -0.06
N GLU A 71 -3.66 -10.72 0.09
CA GLU A 71 -2.25 -10.99 -0.22
C GLU A 71 -1.92 -10.79 -1.70
N LYS A 72 -0.95 -9.92 -1.96
CA LYS A 72 -0.32 -9.71 -3.27
C LYS A 72 1.15 -9.39 -3.11
N ASN A 73 1.98 -9.83 -4.07
CA ASN A 73 3.37 -9.41 -4.08
C ASN A 73 3.53 -7.99 -4.67
N ASN A 74 4.65 -7.37 -4.36
CA ASN A 74 4.92 -5.99 -4.77
C ASN A 74 4.95 -5.81 -6.29
N LYS A 75 5.40 -6.82 -7.04
CA LYS A 75 5.42 -6.78 -8.51
C LYS A 75 4.01 -6.77 -9.07
N GLU A 76 3.13 -7.66 -8.61
CA GLU A 76 1.72 -7.69 -9.01
C GLU A 76 1.03 -6.36 -8.75
N VAL A 77 1.24 -5.78 -7.57
CA VAL A 77 0.66 -4.47 -7.22
C VAL A 77 1.18 -3.37 -8.15
N LEU A 78 2.49 -3.35 -8.43
CA LEU A 78 3.07 -2.35 -9.33
C LEU A 78 2.56 -2.49 -10.77
N GLU A 79 2.46 -3.71 -11.28
CA GLU A 79 1.93 -3.98 -12.63
C GLU A 79 0.46 -3.54 -12.75
N LEU A 80 -0.36 -3.75 -11.71
CA LEU A 80 -1.74 -3.25 -11.65
C LEU A 80 -1.80 -1.72 -11.66
N ILE A 81 -0.93 -1.04 -10.89
CA ILE A 81 -0.86 0.43 -10.91
C ILE A 81 -0.52 0.93 -12.32
N LEU A 82 0.50 0.36 -12.95
CA LEU A 82 0.90 0.71 -14.31
C LEU A 82 -0.23 0.52 -15.31
N GLU A 83 -0.90 -0.64 -15.29
CA GLU A 83 -2.02 -0.96 -16.16
C GLU A 83 -3.16 0.04 -16.00
N LYS A 84 -3.59 0.32 -14.76
CA LYS A 84 -4.70 1.25 -14.49
C LYS A 84 -4.35 2.72 -14.77
N MET A 85 -3.08 3.06 -14.84
CA MET A 85 -2.60 4.38 -15.26
C MET A 85 -2.16 4.45 -16.73
N GLY A 86 -2.49 3.43 -17.54
CA GLY A 86 -2.24 3.41 -18.99
C GLY A 86 -0.77 3.30 -19.36
N GLN A 87 0.06 2.73 -18.47
CA GLN A 87 1.49 2.52 -18.70
C GLN A 87 1.79 1.07 -19.08
N PRO A 88 2.88 0.80 -19.84
CA PRO A 88 3.35 -0.57 -20.05
C PRO A 88 3.67 -1.25 -18.73
N LYS A 89 3.36 -2.55 -18.60
CA LYS A 89 3.56 -3.34 -17.36
C LYS A 89 5.02 -3.41 -16.89
N ASP A 90 5.97 -3.19 -17.80
CA ASP A 90 7.41 -3.19 -17.53
C ASP A 90 8.02 -1.78 -17.41
N ALA A 91 7.20 -0.73 -17.38
CA ALA A 91 7.64 0.67 -17.32
C ALA A 91 8.10 1.07 -15.90
N TYR A 92 8.99 0.28 -15.28
CA TYR A 92 9.57 0.56 -13.97
C TYR A 92 11.08 0.26 -13.94
N ASP A 93 11.77 0.83 -12.96
CA ASP A 93 13.16 0.50 -12.67
C ASP A 93 13.22 -0.50 -11.50
N ARG A 94 14.08 -1.51 -11.61
CA ARG A 94 14.43 -2.35 -10.47
C ARG A 94 15.50 -1.64 -9.64
N VAL A 95 15.31 -1.60 -8.33
CA VAL A 95 16.26 -0.99 -7.40
C VAL A 95 16.73 -2.00 -6.37
N THR A 96 17.84 -1.69 -5.70
CA THR A 96 18.38 -2.54 -4.62
C THR A 96 17.31 -2.78 -3.55
N ASP A 97 17.20 -4.02 -3.11
CA ASP A 97 16.28 -4.37 -2.02
C ASP A 97 16.84 -3.89 -0.66
N ARG A 98 15.95 -3.76 0.31
CA ARG A 98 16.31 -3.35 1.67
C ARG A 98 16.91 -4.55 2.42
N ALA A 99 17.95 -4.32 3.22
CA ALA A 99 18.43 -5.32 4.16
C ALA A 99 17.32 -5.70 5.15
N GLY A 100 17.11 -7.00 5.36
CA GLY A 100 16.06 -7.51 6.26
C GLY A 100 14.63 -7.28 5.77
N HIS A 101 14.42 -7.16 4.45
CA HIS A 101 13.08 -7.01 3.89
C HIS A 101 12.30 -8.32 3.98
N ASP A 102 11.25 -8.37 4.79
CA ASP A 102 10.42 -9.56 4.97
C ASP A 102 9.90 -10.11 3.64
N LEU A 103 10.05 -11.41 3.43
CA LEU A 103 9.56 -12.08 2.23
C LEU A 103 8.02 -12.12 2.21
N ARG A 104 7.39 -12.41 3.35
CA ARG A 104 5.93 -12.43 3.49
C ARG A 104 5.52 -11.87 4.83
N TYR A 105 4.52 -11.00 4.79
CA TYR A 105 3.85 -10.43 5.96
C TYR A 105 2.34 -10.44 5.71
N ALA A 106 1.62 -11.20 6.54
CA ALA A 106 0.18 -11.31 6.49
C ALA A 106 -0.39 -11.43 7.91
N ILE A 107 -1.65 -11.08 8.07
CA ILE A 107 -2.33 -11.02 9.37
C ILE A 107 -3.64 -11.80 9.29
N ASP A 108 -3.89 -12.61 10.32
CA ASP A 108 -5.15 -13.31 10.52
C ASP A 108 -6.10 -12.44 11.39
N SER A 109 -7.18 -11.97 10.78
CA SER A 109 -8.19 -11.13 11.42
C SER A 109 -9.41 -11.90 11.94
N THR A 110 -9.37 -13.24 11.97
CA THR A 110 -10.49 -14.11 12.40
C THR A 110 -11.06 -13.70 13.76
N LYS A 111 -10.22 -13.48 14.76
CA LYS A 111 -10.67 -13.06 16.10
C LYS A 111 -11.49 -11.75 16.05
N LEU A 112 -11.04 -10.76 15.28
CA LEU A 112 -11.74 -9.49 15.13
C LEU A 112 -13.12 -9.69 14.52
N ARG A 113 -13.20 -10.51 13.47
CA ARG A 113 -14.45 -10.82 12.76
C ARG A 113 -15.43 -11.57 13.65
N GLU A 114 -14.98 -12.65 14.28
CA GLU A 114 -15.85 -13.51 15.10
C GLU A 114 -16.32 -12.83 16.39
N GLU A 115 -15.43 -12.13 17.12
CA GLU A 115 -15.78 -11.51 18.38
C GLU A 115 -16.53 -10.18 18.23
N LEU A 116 -16.18 -9.35 17.24
CA LEU A 116 -16.71 -7.99 17.12
C LEU A 116 -17.64 -7.80 15.91
N GLY A 117 -17.81 -8.81 15.06
CA GLY A 117 -18.65 -8.76 13.87
C GLY A 117 -18.15 -7.77 12.82
N TRP A 118 -16.83 -7.50 12.79
CA TRP A 118 -16.24 -6.63 11.78
C TRP A 118 -15.93 -7.41 10.50
N GLU A 119 -16.22 -6.79 9.35
CA GLU A 119 -15.87 -7.31 8.03
C GLU A 119 -15.32 -6.18 7.14
N PRO A 120 -14.26 -6.45 6.35
CA PRO A 120 -13.78 -5.47 5.38
C PRO A 120 -14.80 -5.27 4.27
N GLN A 121 -14.95 -4.05 3.80
CA GLN A 121 -15.87 -3.66 2.71
C GLN A 121 -15.15 -3.56 1.36
N PHE A 122 -13.86 -3.18 1.38
CA PHE A 122 -13.02 -3.05 0.18
C PHE A 122 -12.32 -4.36 -0.16
N THR A 123 -13.10 -5.43 -0.41
CA THR A 123 -12.56 -6.77 -0.72
C THR A 123 -12.06 -6.91 -2.15
N ASN A 124 -12.52 -6.04 -3.07
CA ASN A 124 -11.99 -5.97 -4.43
C ASN A 124 -10.79 -5.00 -4.45
N PHE A 125 -9.57 -5.56 -4.38
CA PHE A 125 -8.33 -4.78 -4.37
C PHE A 125 -8.20 -3.87 -5.59
N GLU A 126 -8.58 -4.32 -6.79
CA GLU A 126 -8.45 -3.54 -8.01
C GLU A 126 -9.34 -2.29 -7.98
N ALA A 127 -10.59 -2.44 -7.54
CA ALA A 127 -11.50 -1.31 -7.39
C ALA A 127 -10.99 -0.31 -6.33
N GLY A 128 -10.51 -0.80 -5.19
CA GLY A 128 -9.91 0.07 -4.16
C GLY A 128 -8.63 0.76 -4.63
N LEU A 129 -7.85 0.09 -5.50
CA LEU A 129 -6.65 0.68 -6.10
C LEU A 129 -7.02 1.78 -7.12
N GLU A 130 -8.06 1.58 -7.92
CA GLU A 130 -8.60 2.61 -8.85
C GLU A 130 -9.05 3.87 -8.10
N ASP A 131 -9.80 3.70 -7.01
CA ASP A 131 -10.21 4.82 -6.15
C ASP A 131 -8.99 5.54 -5.54
N THR A 132 -7.98 4.79 -5.13
CA THR A 132 -6.73 5.34 -4.61
C THR A 132 -5.99 6.15 -5.68
N ILE A 133 -5.83 5.60 -6.90
CA ILE A 133 -5.19 6.30 -8.02
C ILE A 133 -5.95 7.58 -8.34
N LYS A 134 -7.29 7.50 -8.41
CA LYS A 134 -8.14 8.67 -8.65
C LYS A 134 -7.92 9.73 -7.59
N TRP A 135 -7.88 9.36 -6.32
CA TRP A 135 -7.66 10.31 -5.24
C TRP A 135 -6.33 11.07 -5.37
N TYR A 136 -5.20 10.37 -5.61
CA TYR A 136 -3.89 11.03 -5.80
C TYR A 136 -3.84 11.88 -7.08
N THR A 137 -4.58 11.50 -8.11
CA THR A 137 -4.70 12.29 -9.35
C THR A 137 -5.45 13.59 -9.10
N ASP A 138 -6.55 13.54 -8.38
CA ASP A 138 -7.42 14.70 -8.14
C ASP A 138 -6.87 15.64 -7.04
N ASN A 139 -6.01 15.14 -6.14
CA ASN A 139 -5.50 15.87 -4.98
C ASN A 139 -3.99 16.14 -5.05
N GLN A 140 -3.50 16.55 -6.22
CA GLN A 140 -2.06 16.77 -6.42
C GLN A 140 -1.47 17.84 -5.50
N ASP A 141 -2.23 18.86 -5.14
CA ASP A 141 -1.79 19.92 -4.24
C ASP A 141 -1.47 19.40 -2.83
N TRP A 142 -2.09 18.27 -2.42
CA TRP A 142 -1.84 17.65 -1.12
C TRP A 142 -0.45 17.03 -1.01
N TRP A 143 0.13 16.51 -2.10
CA TRP A 143 1.39 15.75 -2.05
C TRP A 143 2.54 16.35 -2.88
N LYS A 144 2.28 17.21 -3.86
CA LYS A 144 3.32 17.73 -4.78
C LYS A 144 4.46 18.44 -4.07
N ALA A 145 4.17 19.21 -3.04
CA ALA A 145 5.18 20.00 -2.32
C ALA A 145 6.26 19.11 -1.67
N GLU A 146 5.91 17.89 -1.26
CA GLU A 146 6.85 16.96 -0.60
C GLU A 146 7.54 16.00 -1.57
N LYS A 147 7.07 15.92 -2.83
CA LYS A 147 7.51 14.90 -3.77
C LYS A 147 9.01 14.92 -4.05
N GLU A 148 9.57 16.09 -4.28
CA GLU A 148 11.00 16.24 -4.56
C GLU A 148 11.87 15.79 -3.37
N ALA A 149 11.51 16.18 -2.17
CA ALA A 149 12.24 15.81 -0.95
C ALA A 149 12.18 14.30 -0.69
N VAL A 150 11.04 13.66 -0.92
CA VAL A 150 10.88 12.22 -0.79
C VAL A 150 11.77 11.47 -1.79
N GLU A 151 11.76 11.85 -3.07
CA GLU A 151 12.60 11.17 -4.06
C GLU A 151 14.10 11.44 -3.85
N ALA A 152 14.49 12.64 -3.40
CA ALA A 152 15.87 12.94 -3.04
C ALA A 152 16.37 12.07 -1.86
N ASN A 153 15.53 11.76 -0.88
CA ASN A 153 15.88 10.85 0.21
C ASN A 153 16.07 9.41 -0.29
N TYR A 154 15.20 8.94 -1.17
CA TYR A 154 15.36 7.61 -1.76
C TYR A 154 16.60 7.48 -2.64
N ALA A 155 16.97 8.53 -3.39
CA ALA A 155 18.16 8.54 -4.24
C ALA A 155 19.47 8.31 -3.45
N LYS A 156 19.48 8.63 -2.14
CA LYS A 156 20.64 8.38 -1.27
C LYS A 156 20.88 6.89 -0.96
N THR A 157 19.82 6.09 -0.98
CA THR A 157 19.84 4.70 -0.50
C THR A 157 19.53 3.67 -1.57
N GLN A 158 18.87 4.07 -2.65
CA GLN A 158 18.44 3.19 -3.74
C GLN A 158 19.38 3.31 -4.94
N LYS A 159 19.82 2.16 -5.47
CA LYS A 159 20.55 2.08 -6.74
C LYS A 159 19.72 1.31 -7.75
N VAL A 160 19.61 1.85 -8.96
CA VAL A 160 18.96 1.15 -10.08
C VAL A 160 19.82 -0.05 -10.46
N LEU A 161 19.19 -1.22 -10.55
CA LEU A 161 19.82 -2.46 -11.00
C LEU A 161 19.83 -2.49 -12.53
N LYS A 162 20.97 -2.81 -13.12
CA LYS A 162 21.12 -3.00 -14.59
C LYS A 162 20.63 -4.37 -15.01
#